data_b0f791ca4a4628f636883e222f1c2f19
#
_entry.id   b0f791ca4a4628f636883e222f1c2f19
#
_cell.length_a   1.000
_cell.length_b   1.000
_cell.length_c   1.000
_cell.angle_alpha   90.00
_cell.angle_beta   90.00
_cell.angle_gamma   90.00
#
_symmetry.space_group_name_H-M   'P 1'
#
loop_
_entity.id
_entity.type
_entity.pdbx_description
1 polymer ?
#
loop_
_entity_poly.entity_id
_entity_poly.type
_entity_poly.pdbx_seq_one_letter_code
_entity_poly.pdbx_strand_id
1 'polypeptide(L)'
;MKVLLVTMYFPPAGGGGVQRPLKTATHLPALGIETHVLAPDDPKWLHRDDELRPPTQAFVHRARYLGPRARLPAEELHGLEGPERILAQARLAYRRVLLPDASVTWLPTAVPAAVRLVRREGIDAVITTSPPVSMNLIGAAVKRLTGIPWVADLRDAILWNADRRFDRTAVQAKEKALERVVRLVARKADAVVAVSDTISDEVRHFDPAGQVRVIPNGCDFDDFAGLDYRSGERFRITHAGSFFGKRNPRPFLNALASSGLEDVVARFAGGLRQADEEWAAGLGLGDRLELLPYLSHHRALELQRDSEANLLLLPDAAGRGAVVPSGKIFEYLAAERPILAAVPPDGAAAKLVRETGAGIVVAPEDEKGIREALIGLHARWQAGQLSNGYLSPEQRRGLSREARVEELAELLLSL
;
A
#
# COMPACT_ATOMS: atom_id res chain seq x y z
N MET A 1 -10.46 3.71 -26.76
CA MET A 1 -9.05 3.60 -26.39
C MET A 1 -8.82 2.27 -25.69
N LYS A 2 -7.66 1.61 -25.95
CA LYS A 2 -7.27 0.35 -25.31
C LYS A 2 -5.96 0.58 -24.54
N VAL A 3 -5.90 0.12 -23.28
CA VAL A 3 -4.72 0.30 -22.44
C VAL A 3 -4.17 -1.03 -21.94
N LEU A 4 -2.84 -1.12 -21.80
CA LEU A 4 -2.16 -2.24 -21.17
C LEU A 4 -1.62 -1.82 -19.80
N LEU A 5 -2.23 -2.31 -18.72
CA LEU A 5 -1.75 -2.13 -17.34
C LEU A 5 -0.76 -3.24 -16.99
N VAL A 6 0.50 -2.89 -16.78
CA VAL A 6 1.56 -3.82 -16.36
C VAL A 6 1.79 -3.68 -14.86
N THR A 7 1.58 -4.77 -14.13
CA THR A 7 1.68 -4.78 -12.66
C THR A 7 2.27 -6.08 -12.13
N MET A 8 3.03 -6.00 -11.05
CA MET A 8 3.51 -7.18 -10.32
C MET A 8 2.41 -7.79 -9.44
N TYR A 9 1.54 -6.96 -8.89
CA TYR A 9 0.52 -7.37 -7.92
C TYR A 9 -0.88 -7.26 -8.53
N PHE A 10 -1.46 -8.43 -8.81
CA PHE A 10 -2.83 -8.55 -9.34
C PHE A 10 -3.44 -9.87 -8.85
N PRO A 11 -4.75 -9.99 -8.60
CA PRO A 11 -5.34 -11.22 -8.08
C PRO A 11 -4.83 -12.48 -8.79
N PRO A 12 -4.48 -13.56 -8.08
CA PRO A 12 -4.75 -13.85 -6.67
C PRO A 12 -3.68 -13.34 -5.67
N ALA A 13 -2.85 -12.36 -6.05
CA ALA A 13 -2.00 -11.67 -5.08
C ALA A 13 -2.88 -10.94 -4.07
N GLY A 14 -2.49 -10.96 -2.78
CA GLY A 14 -3.11 -10.23 -1.69
C GLY A 14 -2.28 -9.02 -1.24
N GLY A 15 -2.82 -8.30 -0.27
CA GLY A 15 -2.19 -7.15 0.37
C GLY A 15 -2.40 -5.81 -0.36
N GLY A 16 -2.02 -4.72 0.29
CA GLY A 16 -2.33 -3.35 -0.16
C GLY A 16 -1.79 -2.95 -1.53
N GLY A 17 -0.78 -3.68 -2.04
CA GLY A 17 -0.22 -3.42 -3.37
C GLY A 17 -1.15 -3.79 -4.54
N VAL A 18 -2.20 -4.57 -4.28
CA VAL A 18 -3.14 -5.07 -5.30
C VAL A 18 -4.26 -4.08 -5.58
N GLN A 19 -4.71 -3.32 -4.58
CA GLN A 19 -5.95 -2.55 -4.66
C GLN A 19 -5.94 -1.50 -5.78
N ARG A 20 -4.88 -0.69 -5.89
CA ARG A 20 -4.82 0.34 -6.94
C ARG A 20 -4.88 -0.23 -8.36
N PRO A 21 -4.04 -1.20 -8.79
CA PRO A 21 -4.15 -1.79 -10.12
C PRO A 21 -5.45 -2.57 -10.33
N LEU A 22 -5.99 -3.24 -9.31
CA LEU A 22 -7.26 -3.94 -9.39
C LEU A 22 -8.39 -2.95 -9.68
N LYS A 23 -8.52 -1.89 -8.88
CA LYS A 23 -9.58 -0.89 -9.03
C LYS A 23 -9.40 -0.04 -10.29
N THR A 24 -8.16 0.23 -10.72
CA THR A 24 -7.91 0.82 -12.04
C THR A 24 -8.52 -0.06 -13.15
N ALA A 25 -8.25 -1.37 -13.11
CA ALA A 25 -8.81 -2.30 -14.09
C ALA A 25 -10.33 -2.50 -13.96
N THR A 26 -10.92 -2.22 -12.79
CA THR A 26 -12.38 -2.29 -12.56
C THR A 26 -13.11 -1.09 -13.15
N HIS A 27 -12.59 0.12 -12.94
CA HIS A 27 -13.32 1.36 -13.27
C HIS A 27 -13.04 1.89 -14.68
N LEU A 28 -11.83 1.69 -15.26
CA LEU A 28 -11.51 2.16 -16.61
C LEU A 28 -12.50 1.67 -17.70
N PRO A 29 -12.99 0.40 -17.69
CA PRO A 29 -13.95 -0.04 -18.68
C PRO A 29 -15.29 0.72 -18.67
N ALA A 30 -15.77 1.13 -17.48
CA ALA A 30 -16.98 1.96 -17.35
C ALA A 30 -16.81 3.36 -17.97
N LEU A 31 -15.56 3.82 -18.11
CA LEU A 31 -15.19 5.09 -18.74
C LEU A 31 -14.88 4.94 -20.26
N GLY A 32 -15.22 3.78 -20.86
CA GLY A 32 -15.02 3.52 -22.30
C GLY A 32 -13.56 3.18 -22.66
N ILE A 33 -12.72 2.82 -21.69
CA ILE A 33 -11.33 2.42 -21.91
C ILE A 33 -11.19 0.91 -21.75
N GLU A 34 -11.02 0.18 -22.86
CA GLU A 34 -10.79 -1.27 -22.86
C GLU A 34 -9.46 -1.56 -22.14
N THR A 35 -9.49 -2.37 -21.10
CA THR A 35 -8.36 -2.57 -20.20
C THR A 35 -7.82 -3.99 -20.27
N HIS A 36 -6.56 -4.10 -20.70
CA HIS A 36 -5.76 -5.32 -20.65
C HIS A 36 -4.79 -5.23 -19.47
N VAL A 37 -4.64 -6.31 -18.72
CA VAL A 37 -3.71 -6.38 -17.57
C VAL A 37 -2.66 -7.44 -17.86
N LEU A 38 -1.38 -7.07 -17.76
CA LEU A 38 -0.26 -8.02 -17.78
C LEU A 38 0.33 -8.15 -16.38
N ALA A 39 0.25 -9.34 -15.83
CA ALA A 39 0.81 -9.66 -14.52
C ALA A 39 1.63 -10.97 -14.58
N PRO A 40 2.51 -11.26 -13.61
CA PRO A 40 3.22 -12.53 -13.56
C PRO A 40 2.26 -13.70 -13.32
N ASP A 41 2.65 -14.90 -13.77
CA ASP A 41 1.87 -16.13 -13.59
C ASP A 41 1.76 -16.55 -12.12
N ASP A 42 2.89 -16.85 -11.46
CA ASP A 42 2.95 -17.17 -10.05
C ASP A 42 4.34 -16.89 -9.47
N PRO A 43 4.60 -15.68 -8.95
CA PRO A 43 5.86 -15.37 -8.26
C PRO A 43 5.87 -15.90 -6.81
N LYS A 44 4.88 -16.68 -6.37
CA LYS A 44 4.65 -17.03 -4.96
C LYS A 44 4.65 -15.75 -4.10
N TRP A 45 3.60 -14.95 -4.24
CA TRP A 45 3.44 -13.74 -3.42
C TRP A 45 3.46 -14.07 -1.94
N LEU A 46 3.98 -13.16 -1.13
CA LEU A 46 3.99 -13.29 0.32
C LEU A 46 2.57 -13.48 0.87
N HIS A 47 1.62 -12.73 0.33
CA HIS A 47 0.21 -12.85 0.65
C HIS A 47 -0.55 -13.25 -0.60
N ARG A 48 -1.39 -14.26 -0.48
CA ARG A 48 -2.32 -14.70 -1.49
C ARG A 48 -3.73 -14.54 -0.94
N ASP A 49 -4.62 -14.03 -1.78
CA ASP A 49 -6.03 -13.84 -1.47
C ASP A 49 -6.86 -14.46 -2.59
N ASP A 50 -7.36 -15.66 -2.33
CA ASP A 50 -8.13 -16.42 -3.30
C ASP A 50 -9.59 -15.93 -3.40
N GLU A 51 -10.03 -15.02 -2.52
CA GLU A 51 -11.34 -14.37 -2.60
C GLU A 51 -11.32 -13.19 -3.59
N LEU A 52 -10.16 -12.51 -3.74
CA LEU A 52 -9.99 -11.45 -4.73
C LEU A 52 -10.05 -12.02 -6.15
N ARG A 53 -10.97 -11.47 -6.96
CA ARG A 53 -11.14 -11.85 -8.36
C ARG A 53 -10.74 -10.71 -9.29
N PRO A 54 -10.15 -11.01 -10.45
CA PRO A 54 -10.03 -10.04 -11.52
C PRO A 54 -11.42 -9.53 -11.95
N PRO A 55 -11.55 -8.26 -12.34
CA PRO A 55 -12.82 -7.77 -12.86
C PRO A 55 -13.15 -8.45 -14.20
N THR A 56 -14.41 -8.76 -14.41
CA THR A 56 -14.89 -9.49 -15.61
C THR A 56 -14.76 -8.67 -16.89
N GLN A 57 -14.70 -7.34 -16.77
CA GLN A 57 -14.56 -6.41 -17.88
C GLN A 57 -13.11 -6.19 -18.34
N ALA A 58 -12.12 -6.70 -17.60
CA ALA A 58 -10.71 -6.56 -17.96
C ALA A 58 -10.13 -7.87 -18.50
N PHE A 59 -9.28 -7.77 -19.52
CA PHE A 59 -8.58 -8.92 -20.11
C PHE A 59 -7.27 -9.18 -19.39
N VAL A 60 -7.19 -10.27 -18.64
CA VAL A 60 -5.99 -10.59 -17.83
C VAL A 60 -5.07 -11.56 -18.56
N HIS A 61 -3.83 -11.12 -18.76
CA HIS A 61 -2.74 -11.88 -19.37
C HIS A 61 -1.66 -12.19 -18.35
N ARG A 62 -1.04 -13.36 -18.46
CA ARG A 62 0.03 -13.81 -17.57
C ARG A 62 1.31 -14.05 -18.34
N ALA A 63 2.43 -13.56 -17.81
CA ALA A 63 3.76 -13.87 -18.32
C ALA A 63 4.57 -14.60 -17.23
N ARG A 64 5.36 -15.61 -17.67
CA ARG A 64 6.14 -16.45 -16.76
C ARG A 64 7.09 -15.61 -15.92
N TYR A 65 7.06 -15.82 -14.60
CA TYR A 65 8.01 -15.18 -13.68
C TYR A 65 9.27 -16.05 -13.52
N LEU A 66 10.44 -15.47 -13.79
CA LEU A 66 11.73 -16.15 -13.70
C LEU A 66 12.52 -15.81 -12.43
N GLY A 67 11.99 -14.90 -11.61
CA GLY A 67 12.71 -14.38 -10.45
C GLY A 67 12.62 -15.22 -9.20
N PRO A 68 13.24 -14.73 -8.11
CA PRO A 68 13.18 -15.38 -6.81
C PRO A 68 11.73 -15.39 -6.30
N ARG A 69 11.21 -16.58 -6.12
CA ARG A 69 9.84 -16.80 -5.61
C ARG A 69 9.81 -16.61 -4.11
N ALA A 70 8.68 -16.15 -3.59
CA ALA A 70 8.42 -15.74 -2.22
C ALA A 70 9.29 -14.57 -1.76
N ARG A 71 8.73 -13.64 -1.01
CA ARG A 71 9.46 -12.55 -0.37
C ARG A 71 9.80 -12.99 1.06
N LEU A 72 11.10 -12.99 1.40
CA LEU A 72 11.54 -13.16 2.78
C LEU A 72 11.87 -11.76 3.31
N PRO A 73 11.10 -11.18 4.21
CA PRO A 73 11.50 -9.98 4.97
C PRO A 73 12.81 -10.27 5.73
N ALA A 74 13.61 -9.24 5.97
CA ALA A 74 14.84 -9.41 6.74
C ALA A 74 14.59 -9.90 8.19
N GLU A 75 13.41 -9.60 8.70
CA GLU A 75 12.93 -10.03 10.02
C GLU A 75 12.62 -11.54 10.09
N GLU A 76 12.37 -12.21 8.97
CA GLU A 76 12.17 -13.68 8.94
C GLU A 76 13.44 -14.49 9.18
N LEU A 77 14.58 -13.83 9.39
CA LEU A 77 15.79 -14.51 9.92
C LEU A 77 15.73 -14.71 11.43
N HIS A 78 14.81 -14.08 12.13
CA HIS A 78 14.60 -14.25 13.55
C HIS A 78 14.07 -15.66 13.81
N GLY A 79 14.69 -16.37 14.75
CA GLY A 79 14.32 -17.76 15.08
C GLY A 79 14.84 -18.84 14.12
N LEU A 80 15.48 -18.48 12.99
CA LEU A 80 16.11 -19.47 12.11
C LEU A 80 17.54 -19.77 12.58
N GLU A 81 17.89 -21.07 12.63
CA GLU A 81 19.23 -21.56 13.01
C GLU A 81 19.79 -22.52 11.94
N GLY A 82 21.09 -22.78 12.01
CA GLY A 82 21.78 -23.78 11.19
C GLY A 82 21.62 -23.58 9.67
N PRO A 83 21.41 -24.66 8.90
CA PRO A 83 21.35 -24.63 7.43
C PRO A 83 20.22 -23.74 6.87
N GLU A 84 19.09 -23.65 7.56
CA GLU A 84 17.94 -22.85 7.12
C GLU A 84 18.26 -21.36 7.14
N ARG A 85 18.95 -20.90 8.18
CA ARG A 85 19.42 -19.52 8.29
C ARG A 85 20.41 -19.17 7.17
N ILE A 86 21.35 -20.08 6.88
CA ILE A 86 22.34 -19.90 5.80
C ILE A 86 21.61 -19.79 4.45
N LEU A 87 20.66 -20.68 4.18
CA LEU A 87 19.89 -20.64 2.94
C LEU A 87 19.06 -19.36 2.81
N ALA A 88 18.42 -18.92 3.88
CA ALA A 88 17.66 -17.66 3.90
C ALA A 88 18.59 -16.46 3.68
N GLN A 89 19.77 -16.43 4.29
CA GLN A 89 20.79 -15.38 4.06
C GLN A 89 21.29 -15.38 2.62
N ALA A 90 21.55 -16.54 2.02
CA ALA A 90 21.96 -16.65 0.62
C ALA A 90 20.87 -16.13 -0.33
N ARG A 91 19.60 -16.46 -0.09
CA ARG A 91 18.45 -15.92 -0.84
C ARG A 91 18.33 -14.40 -0.72
N LEU A 92 18.52 -13.85 0.48
CA LEU A 92 18.53 -12.40 0.68
C LEU A 92 19.70 -11.73 -0.03
N ALA A 93 20.92 -12.32 0.03
CA ALA A 93 22.09 -11.82 -0.67
C ALA A 93 21.86 -11.80 -2.20
N TYR A 94 21.33 -12.89 -2.77
CA TYR A 94 20.97 -12.96 -4.19
C TYR A 94 19.99 -11.84 -4.60
N ARG A 95 18.95 -11.59 -3.79
CA ARG A 95 18.00 -10.50 -4.07
C ARG A 95 18.63 -9.11 -3.99
N ARG A 96 19.63 -8.92 -3.14
CA ARG A 96 20.33 -7.64 -2.97
C ARG A 96 21.18 -7.26 -4.18
N VAL A 97 21.70 -8.25 -4.92
CA VAL A 97 22.50 -7.98 -6.14
C VAL A 97 21.65 -7.73 -7.39
N LEU A 98 20.35 -8.05 -7.34
CA LEU A 98 19.42 -7.76 -8.44
C LEU A 98 19.02 -6.27 -8.42
N LEU A 99 19.36 -5.55 -9.47
CA LEU A 99 19.15 -4.11 -9.58
C LEU A 99 18.15 -3.80 -10.70
N PRO A 100 17.24 -2.83 -10.48
CA PRO A 100 17.00 -2.01 -9.27
C PRO A 100 16.34 -2.79 -8.13
N ASP A 101 15.65 -3.89 -8.43
CA ASP A 101 15.02 -4.82 -7.50
C ASP A 101 14.91 -6.23 -8.10
N ALA A 102 14.45 -7.21 -7.30
CA ALA A 102 14.38 -8.61 -7.71
C ALA A 102 13.44 -8.88 -8.90
N SER A 103 12.48 -7.99 -9.14
CA SER A 103 11.50 -8.15 -10.24
C SER A 103 12.07 -7.82 -11.61
N VAL A 104 13.33 -7.32 -11.69
CA VAL A 104 14.06 -7.16 -12.94
C VAL A 104 14.15 -8.47 -13.72
N THR A 105 14.15 -9.59 -13.04
CA THR A 105 14.15 -10.95 -13.62
C THR A 105 12.86 -11.31 -14.37
N TRP A 106 11.81 -10.50 -14.26
CA TRP A 106 10.58 -10.69 -15.04
C TRP A 106 10.66 -10.04 -16.44
N LEU A 107 11.56 -9.08 -16.66
CA LEU A 107 11.68 -8.35 -17.91
C LEU A 107 11.82 -9.27 -19.15
N PRO A 108 12.63 -10.35 -19.12
CA PRO A 108 12.84 -11.20 -20.31
C PRO A 108 11.55 -11.86 -20.82
N THR A 109 10.56 -12.04 -19.99
CA THR A 109 9.27 -12.63 -20.38
C THR A 109 8.17 -11.57 -20.49
N ALA A 110 8.16 -10.57 -19.61
CA ALA A 110 7.15 -9.53 -19.60
C ALA A 110 7.23 -8.59 -20.80
N VAL A 111 8.43 -8.16 -21.19
CA VAL A 111 8.60 -7.24 -22.34
C VAL A 111 8.14 -7.87 -23.65
N PRO A 112 8.58 -9.08 -24.06
CA PRO A 112 8.05 -9.72 -25.26
C PRO A 112 6.54 -9.99 -25.20
N ALA A 113 6.00 -10.35 -24.03
CA ALA A 113 4.57 -10.55 -23.86
C ALA A 113 3.80 -9.22 -24.04
N ALA A 114 4.25 -8.14 -23.43
CA ALA A 114 3.65 -6.82 -23.57
C ALA A 114 3.69 -6.32 -25.03
N VAL A 115 4.83 -6.42 -25.70
CA VAL A 115 4.98 -6.00 -27.12
C VAL A 115 4.06 -6.82 -28.03
N ARG A 116 3.92 -8.14 -27.77
CA ARG A 116 2.99 -8.98 -28.52
C ARG A 116 1.54 -8.55 -28.29
N LEU A 117 1.15 -8.25 -27.06
CA LEU A 117 -0.18 -7.76 -26.73
C LEU A 117 -0.46 -6.43 -27.43
N VAL A 118 0.45 -5.47 -27.35
CA VAL A 118 0.32 -4.18 -28.04
C VAL A 118 0.00 -4.36 -29.50
N ARG A 119 0.73 -5.23 -30.20
CA ARG A 119 0.55 -5.46 -31.64
C ARG A 119 -0.70 -6.27 -31.98
N ARG A 120 -1.04 -7.27 -31.16
CA ARG A 120 -2.17 -8.17 -31.44
C ARG A 120 -3.50 -7.55 -31.11
N GLU A 121 -3.59 -6.84 -29.98
CA GLU A 121 -4.85 -6.28 -29.47
C GLU A 121 -5.05 -4.80 -29.91
N GLY A 122 -4.03 -4.17 -30.49
CA GLY A 122 -4.09 -2.76 -30.89
C GLY A 122 -4.15 -1.84 -29.68
N ILE A 123 -3.23 -2.06 -28.71
CA ILE A 123 -3.16 -1.24 -27.50
C ILE A 123 -2.65 0.16 -27.85
N ASP A 124 -3.34 1.19 -27.36
CA ASP A 124 -3.05 2.60 -27.61
C ASP A 124 -2.03 3.18 -26.62
N ALA A 125 -2.02 2.72 -25.35
CA ALA A 125 -1.09 3.19 -24.32
C ALA A 125 -0.73 2.09 -23.32
N VAL A 126 0.48 2.17 -22.72
CA VAL A 126 0.89 1.30 -21.62
C VAL A 126 0.98 2.08 -20.32
N ILE A 127 0.43 1.49 -19.25
CA ILE A 127 0.54 1.97 -17.87
C ILE A 127 1.42 0.98 -17.12
N THR A 128 2.43 1.45 -16.41
CA THR A 128 3.20 0.62 -15.48
C THR A 128 3.01 1.12 -14.07
N THR A 129 2.61 0.26 -13.13
CA THR A 129 2.44 0.65 -11.73
C THR A 129 3.55 0.09 -10.85
N SER A 130 4.23 0.96 -10.11
CA SER A 130 5.32 0.61 -9.20
C SER A 130 5.02 1.02 -7.74
N PRO A 131 5.54 0.32 -6.71
CA PRO A 131 6.52 -0.75 -6.78
C PRO A 131 6.01 -2.07 -7.36
N PRO A 132 6.93 -2.98 -7.85
CA PRO A 132 8.40 -2.84 -7.88
C PRO A 132 8.87 -1.82 -8.92
N VAL A 133 10.07 -1.24 -8.67
CA VAL A 133 10.64 -0.18 -9.54
C VAL A 133 10.95 -0.69 -10.94
N SER A 134 11.29 -1.99 -11.07
CA SER A 134 11.54 -2.66 -12.37
C SER A 134 10.37 -2.59 -13.34
N MET A 135 9.13 -2.34 -12.88
CA MET A 135 7.98 -2.17 -13.78
C MET A 135 8.20 -1.01 -14.76
N ASN A 136 8.87 0.04 -14.32
CA ASN A 136 9.18 1.20 -15.17
C ASN A 136 10.15 0.85 -16.31
N LEU A 137 11.03 -0.14 -16.12
CA LEU A 137 11.90 -0.64 -17.19
C LEU A 137 11.10 -1.35 -18.28
N ILE A 138 10.02 -2.06 -17.90
CA ILE A 138 9.11 -2.70 -18.85
C ILE A 138 8.40 -1.61 -19.68
N GLY A 139 7.83 -0.59 -19.03
CA GLY A 139 7.16 0.52 -19.72
C GLY A 139 8.06 1.24 -20.72
N ALA A 140 9.27 1.58 -20.31
CA ALA A 140 10.27 2.21 -21.19
C ALA A 140 10.65 1.31 -22.38
N ALA A 141 10.81 0.00 -22.16
CA ALA A 141 11.12 -0.95 -23.22
C ALA A 141 9.95 -1.12 -24.20
N VAL A 142 8.73 -1.23 -23.71
CA VAL A 142 7.51 -1.31 -24.53
C VAL A 142 7.37 -0.06 -25.40
N LYS A 143 7.44 1.14 -24.80
CA LYS A 143 7.40 2.41 -25.55
C LYS A 143 8.46 2.44 -26.64
N ARG A 144 9.71 2.08 -26.32
CA ARG A 144 10.82 2.07 -27.31
C ARG A 144 10.56 1.11 -28.50
N LEU A 145 9.93 -0.05 -28.23
CA LEU A 145 9.76 -1.12 -29.22
C LEU A 145 8.47 -0.98 -30.04
N THR A 146 7.50 -0.22 -29.56
CA THR A 146 6.18 -0.10 -30.19
C THR A 146 5.81 1.32 -30.58
N GLY A 147 6.42 2.33 -29.93
CA GLY A 147 6.11 3.75 -30.15
C GLY A 147 4.88 4.26 -29.41
N ILE A 148 4.12 3.41 -28.71
CA ILE A 148 2.93 3.85 -27.98
C ILE A 148 3.28 4.68 -26.75
N PRO A 149 2.39 5.60 -26.29
CA PRO A 149 2.57 6.34 -25.07
C PRO A 149 2.73 5.45 -23.83
N TRP A 150 3.57 5.91 -22.87
CA TRP A 150 3.81 5.24 -21.60
C TRP A 150 3.48 6.15 -20.44
N VAL A 151 2.59 5.68 -19.55
CA VAL A 151 2.27 6.30 -18.26
C VAL A 151 2.95 5.52 -17.14
N ALA A 152 3.76 6.20 -16.33
CA ALA A 152 4.39 5.62 -15.14
C ALA A 152 3.58 5.98 -13.89
N ASP A 153 2.90 5.01 -13.28
CA ASP A 153 2.14 5.17 -12.03
C ASP A 153 3.03 4.83 -10.82
N LEU A 154 3.44 5.85 -10.08
CA LEU A 154 4.36 5.77 -8.94
C LEU A 154 3.59 5.86 -7.63
N ARG A 155 3.50 4.73 -6.93
CA ARG A 155 2.78 4.61 -5.65
C ARG A 155 3.67 4.85 -4.43
N ASP A 156 4.98 4.73 -4.61
CA ASP A 156 5.99 4.95 -3.59
C ASP A 156 7.15 5.76 -4.16
N ALA A 157 7.78 6.57 -3.31
CA ALA A 157 9.01 7.27 -3.68
C ALA A 157 10.11 6.25 -4.02
N ILE A 158 10.81 6.48 -5.11
CA ILE A 158 11.87 5.58 -5.58
C ILE A 158 13.19 5.86 -4.85
N LEU A 159 13.59 7.13 -4.73
CA LEU A 159 14.81 7.55 -4.05
C LEU A 159 14.54 7.98 -2.60
N TRP A 160 13.48 8.74 -2.38
CA TRP A 160 13.17 9.34 -1.08
C TRP A 160 12.35 8.41 -0.18
N ASN A 161 12.49 7.11 -0.36
CA ASN A 161 11.76 6.12 0.43
C ASN A 161 12.25 6.10 1.89
N ALA A 162 11.31 6.22 2.83
CA ALA A 162 11.55 6.31 4.26
C ALA A 162 12.23 5.07 4.88
N ASP A 163 12.03 3.89 4.28
CA ASP A 163 12.51 2.61 4.82
C ASP A 163 13.98 2.28 4.45
N ARG A 164 14.70 3.18 3.75
CA ARG A 164 16.07 2.92 3.32
C ARG A 164 17.12 3.28 4.38
N ARG A 165 18.15 2.43 4.45
CA ARG A 165 19.38 2.66 5.21
C ARG A 165 20.53 3.00 4.25
N PHE A 166 21.29 4.06 4.53
CA PHE A 166 22.26 4.66 3.61
C PHE A 166 23.74 4.34 3.87
N ASP A 167 24.07 3.38 4.73
CA ASP A 167 25.38 3.25 5.38
C ASP A 167 26.35 2.18 4.80
N ARG A 168 26.05 1.59 3.61
CA ARG A 168 26.90 0.53 3.02
C ARG A 168 27.12 0.72 1.51
N THR A 169 28.31 0.33 1.00
CA THR A 169 28.68 0.42 -0.43
C THR A 169 27.70 -0.29 -1.38
N ALA A 170 27.14 -1.45 -0.97
CA ALA A 170 26.09 -2.13 -1.72
C ALA A 170 24.80 -1.30 -1.84
N VAL A 171 24.53 -0.42 -0.88
CA VAL A 171 23.42 0.53 -0.90
C VAL A 171 23.66 1.61 -1.96
N GLN A 172 24.88 2.12 -2.07
CA GLN A 172 25.23 3.15 -3.08
C GLN A 172 25.05 2.66 -4.51
N ALA A 173 25.43 1.40 -4.83
CA ALA A 173 25.19 0.82 -6.15
C ALA A 173 23.70 0.71 -6.47
N LYS A 174 22.90 0.34 -5.47
CA LYS A 174 21.43 0.27 -5.58
C LYS A 174 20.82 1.66 -5.76
N GLU A 175 21.28 2.65 -5.02
CA GLU A 175 20.82 4.04 -5.14
C GLU A 175 21.10 4.61 -6.53
N LYS A 176 22.30 4.41 -7.08
CA LYS A 176 22.63 4.80 -8.44
C LYS A 176 21.74 4.11 -9.48
N ALA A 177 21.41 2.82 -9.27
CA ALA A 177 20.49 2.12 -10.16
C ALA A 177 19.08 2.70 -10.10
N LEU A 178 18.59 3.02 -8.90
CA LEU A 178 17.27 3.62 -8.68
C LEU A 178 17.21 5.05 -9.25
N GLU A 179 18.25 5.86 -9.05
CA GLU A 179 18.36 7.20 -9.64
C GLU A 179 18.29 7.14 -11.18
N ARG A 180 18.96 6.14 -11.79
CA ARG A 180 18.86 5.93 -13.25
C ARG A 180 17.43 5.61 -13.68
N VAL A 181 16.67 4.86 -12.86
CA VAL A 181 15.27 4.56 -13.17
C VAL A 181 14.39 5.81 -13.02
N VAL A 182 14.54 6.61 -11.96
CA VAL A 182 13.77 7.88 -11.84
C VAL A 182 14.07 8.80 -13.00
N ARG A 183 15.36 8.96 -13.36
CA ARG A 183 15.79 9.74 -14.51
C ARG A 183 15.23 9.20 -15.84
N LEU A 184 15.14 7.87 -15.98
CA LEU A 184 14.51 7.22 -17.13
C LEU A 184 13.01 7.54 -17.19
N VAL A 185 12.31 7.42 -16.06
CA VAL A 185 10.88 7.76 -15.94
C VAL A 185 10.67 9.23 -16.32
N ALA A 186 11.38 10.15 -15.68
CA ALA A 186 11.26 11.59 -15.96
C ALA A 186 11.46 11.90 -17.44
N ARG A 187 12.50 11.36 -18.07
CA ARG A 187 12.88 11.71 -19.46
C ARG A 187 12.16 10.93 -20.54
N LYS A 188 11.48 9.83 -20.22
CA LYS A 188 10.93 8.91 -21.25
C LYS A 188 9.46 8.63 -21.11
N ALA A 189 8.86 8.76 -19.92
CA ALA A 189 7.42 8.63 -19.79
C ALA A 189 6.71 9.82 -20.45
N ASP A 190 5.58 9.57 -21.11
CA ASP A 190 4.72 10.62 -21.67
C ASP A 190 3.90 11.28 -20.57
N ALA A 191 3.57 10.49 -19.53
CA ALA A 191 3.01 11.02 -18.32
C ALA A 191 3.51 10.22 -17.10
N VAL A 192 3.61 10.91 -15.96
CA VAL A 192 3.88 10.33 -14.65
C VAL A 192 2.71 10.64 -13.74
N VAL A 193 2.15 9.61 -13.14
CA VAL A 193 1.16 9.70 -12.08
C VAL A 193 1.86 9.42 -10.76
N ALA A 194 1.81 10.38 -9.83
CA ALA A 194 2.36 10.26 -8.49
C ALA A 194 1.23 10.26 -7.46
N VAL A 195 1.31 9.40 -6.42
CA VAL A 195 0.25 9.37 -5.39
C VAL A 195 0.39 10.48 -4.34
N SER A 196 1.45 11.29 -4.40
CA SER A 196 1.66 12.45 -3.54
C SER A 196 2.58 13.47 -4.18
N ASP A 197 2.52 14.72 -3.66
CA ASP A 197 3.38 15.82 -4.11
C ASP A 197 4.87 15.48 -3.99
N THR A 198 5.29 14.84 -2.90
CA THR A 198 6.70 14.46 -2.71
C THR A 198 7.21 13.48 -3.78
N ILE A 199 6.37 12.53 -4.22
CA ILE A 199 6.76 11.64 -5.32
C ILE A 199 6.80 12.43 -6.64
N SER A 200 5.87 13.35 -6.82
CA SER A 200 5.86 14.27 -7.96
C SER A 200 7.15 15.11 -8.00
N ASP A 201 7.55 15.68 -6.85
CA ASP A 201 8.75 16.51 -6.73
C ASP A 201 10.04 15.70 -6.93
N GLU A 202 10.08 14.44 -6.47
CA GLU A 202 11.18 13.53 -6.79
C GLU A 202 11.39 13.39 -8.31
N VAL A 203 10.29 13.26 -9.07
CA VAL A 203 10.36 13.15 -10.54
C VAL A 203 10.71 14.49 -11.18
N ARG A 204 10.10 15.58 -10.70
CA ARG A 204 10.35 16.95 -11.20
C ARG A 204 11.81 17.38 -11.03
N HIS A 205 12.49 16.86 -10.00
CA HIS A 205 13.93 17.11 -9.81
C HIS A 205 14.80 16.63 -11.00
N PHE A 206 14.28 15.75 -11.85
CA PHE A 206 14.97 15.22 -13.02
C PHE A 206 14.47 15.78 -14.36
N ASP A 207 13.83 16.94 -14.37
CA ASP A 207 13.33 17.65 -15.57
C ASP A 207 12.48 16.73 -16.47
N PRO A 208 11.26 16.40 -16.07
CA PRO A 208 10.41 15.49 -16.81
C PRO A 208 10.05 16.02 -18.19
N ALA A 209 10.13 15.15 -19.21
CA ALA A 209 9.75 15.49 -20.59
C ALA A 209 8.23 15.45 -20.80
N GLY A 210 7.52 14.61 -20.04
CA GLY A 210 6.08 14.45 -20.10
C GLY A 210 5.33 15.14 -18.95
N GLN A 211 4.02 14.96 -18.92
CA GLN A 211 3.17 15.51 -17.86
C GLN A 211 3.44 14.81 -16.52
N VAL A 212 3.42 15.58 -15.41
CA VAL A 212 3.46 15.01 -14.06
C VAL A 212 2.21 15.43 -13.33
N ARG A 213 1.36 14.45 -12.97
CA ARG A 213 0.11 14.67 -12.23
C ARG A 213 0.14 13.94 -10.90
N VAL A 214 -0.43 14.58 -9.88
CA VAL A 214 -0.66 13.94 -8.58
C VAL A 214 -2.08 13.39 -8.58
N ILE A 215 -2.18 12.06 -8.56
CA ILE A 215 -3.45 11.33 -8.44
C ILE A 215 -3.33 10.40 -7.22
N PRO A 216 -3.82 10.83 -6.05
CA PRO A 216 -3.69 10.09 -4.80
C PRO A 216 -4.35 8.70 -4.84
N ASN A 217 -4.15 7.91 -3.79
CA ASN A 217 -5.04 6.79 -3.52
C ASN A 217 -6.44 7.29 -3.17
N GLY A 218 -7.44 6.42 -3.24
CA GLY A 218 -8.82 6.74 -2.91
C GLY A 218 -9.46 5.70 -2.01
N CYS A 219 -10.64 6.03 -1.51
CA CYS A 219 -11.50 5.16 -0.73
C CYS A 219 -12.34 4.27 -1.68
N ASP A 220 -12.37 2.99 -1.40
CA ASP A 220 -13.22 2.03 -2.10
C ASP A 220 -14.51 1.80 -1.28
N PHE A 221 -15.43 2.77 -1.30
CA PHE A 221 -16.64 2.73 -0.48
C PHE A 221 -17.54 1.53 -0.79
N ASP A 222 -17.58 1.09 -2.04
CA ASP A 222 -18.39 -0.04 -2.48
C ASP A 222 -17.91 -1.37 -1.86
N ASP A 223 -16.64 -1.49 -1.51
CA ASP A 223 -16.12 -2.67 -0.83
C ASP A 223 -16.68 -2.83 0.60
N PHE A 224 -17.24 -1.76 1.15
CA PHE A 224 -17.92 -1.76 2.44
C PHE A 224 -19.44 -1.87 2.33
N ALA A 225 -20.00 -2.00 1.11
CA ALA A 225 -21.42 -2.17 0.93
C ALA A 225 -21.89 -3.50 1.56
N GLY A 226 -22.91 -3.41 2.43
CA GLY A 226 -23.45 -4.57 3.14
C GLY A 226 -22.61 -5.00 4.35
N LEU A 227 -21.53 -4.28 4.69
CA LEU A 227 -20.78 -4.50 5.92
C LEU A 227 -21.32 -3.60 7.03
N ASP A 228 -21.83 -4.21 8.09
CA ASP A 228 -22.46 -3.50 9.20
C ASP A 228 -21.52 -3.42 10.41
N TYR A 229 -21.62 -2.28 11.13
CA TYR A 229 -21.07 -2.19 12.46
C TYR A 229 -22.06 -2.78 13.46
N ARG A 230 -21.55 -3.63 14.34
CA ARG A 230 -22.31 -4.17 15.48
C ARG A 230 -21.61 -3.76 16.76
N SER A 231 -22.30 -2.96 17.59
CA SER A 231 -21.74 -2.59 18.89
C SER A 231 -21.38 -3.83 19.71
N GLY A 232 -20.15 -3.91 20.17
CA GLY A 232 -19.67 -4.99 21.03
C GLY A 232 -19.92 -4.69 22.50
N GLU A 233 -19.76 -5.70 23.36
CA GLU A 233 -19.72 -5.54 24.81
C GLU A 233 -18.40 -4.92 25.29
N ARG A 234 -17.37 -4.97 24.45
CA ARG A 234 -16.03 -4.42 24.68
C ARG A 234 -15.68 -3.41 23.59
N PHE A 235 -14.87 -2.41 23.93
CA PHE A 235 -14.34 -1.45 22.96
C PHE A 235 -13.24 -2.12 22.13
N ARG A 236 -13.51 -2.36 20.85
CA ARG A 236 -12.56 -3.00 19.92
C ARG A 236 -11.86 -1.92 19.10
N ILE A 237 -10.53 -1.87 19.19
CA ILE A 237 -9.70 -1.04 18.33
C ILE A 237 -8.85 -1.91 17.42
N THR A 238 -8.96 -1.71 16.09
CA THR A 238 -8.40 -2.62 15.10
C THR A 238 -7.31 -1.99 14.27
N HIS A 239 -6.16 -2.68 14.15
CA HIS A 239 -5.15 -2.42 13.14
C HIS A 239 -5.15 -3.57 12.13
N ALA A 240 -5.48 -3.27 10.85
CA ALA A 240 -5.43 -4.25 9.78
C ALA A 240 -4.18 -4.05 8.91
N GLY A 241 -3.28 -5.03 8.91
CA GLY A 241 -2.08 -5.08 8.06
C GLY A 241 -0.81 -5.41 8.78
N SER A 242 0.14 -5.97 8.05
CA SER A 242 1.42 -6.45 8.57
C SER A 242 2.34 -5.34 9.02
N PHE A 243 3.12 -5.61 10.04
CA PHE A 243 4.19 -4.75 10.53
C PHE A 243 5.49 -5.04 9.76
N PHE A 244 5.96 -4.06 9.01
CA PHE A 244 7.23 -4.12 8.30
C PHE A 244 7.97 -2.78 8.39
N GLY A 245 9.27 -2.80 8.13
CA GLY A 245 10.11 -1.61 8.17
C GLY A 245 10.21 -1.03 9.58
N LYS A 246 9.91 0.26 9.72
CA LYS A 246 10.00 0.99 10.98
C LYS A 246 8.69 1.10 11.76
N ARG A 247 7.60 0.44 11.31
CA ARG A 247 6.33 0.46 12.04
C ARG A 247 6.53 -0.19 13.41
N ASN A 248 6.06 0.49 14.46
CA ASN A 248 6.29 0.11 15.84
C ASN A 248 4.95 0.06 16.59
N PRO A 249 4.48 -1.13 17.04
CA PRO A 249 3.24 -1.25 17.81
C PRO A 249 3.44 -0.91 19.31
N ARG A 250 4.69 -0.88 19.79
CA ARG A 250 5.01 -0.81 21.24
C ARG A 250 4.46 0.42 21.94
N PRO A 251 4.54 1.66 21.39
CA PRO A 251 3.99 2.83 22.06
C PRO A 251 2.48 2.70 22.31
N PHE A 252 1.74 2.16 21.33
CA PHE A 252 0.30 1.89 21.50
C PHE A 252 0.04 0.79 22.54
N LEU A 253 0.80 -0.30 22.52
CA LEU A 253 0.61 -1.41 23.47
C LEU A 253 0.98 -0.99 24.91
N ASN A 254 2.00 -0.15 25.10
CA ASN A 254 2.33 0.47 26.39
C ASN A 254 1.19 1.39 26.87
N ALA A 255 0.65 2.21 25.98
CA ALA A 255 -0.47 3.08 26.27
C ALA A 255 -1.72 2.29 26.69
N LEU A 256 -2.02 1.17 26.00
CA LEU A 256 -3.10 0.26 26.35
C LEU A 256 -2.87 -0.40 27.71
N ALA A 257 -1.68 -0.93 27.97
CA ALA A 257 -1.35 -1.58 29.24
C ALA A 257 -1.50 -0.62 30.44
N SER A 258 -1.11 0.66 30.26
CA SER A 258 -1.19 1.68 31.30
C SER A 258 -2.47 2.50 31.32
N SER A 259 -3.49 2.16 30.50
CA SER A 259 -4.72 2.93 30.37
C SER A 259 -5.70 2.74 31.53
N GLY A 260 -5.63 1.60 32.23
CA GLY A 260 -6.64 1.21 33.24
C GLY A 260 -7.99 0.75 32.64
N LEU A 261 -8.09 0.61 31.31
CA LEU A 261 -9.31 0.20 30.62
C LEU A 261 -9.33 -1.32 30.44
N GLU A 262 -10.13 -2.03 31.24
CA GLU A 262 -10.18 -3.50 31.21
C GLU A 262 -11.06 -4.06 30.08
N ASP A 263 -12.00 -3.26 29.57
CA ASP A 263 -12.96 -3.62 28.52
C ASP A 263 -12.51 -3.20 27.10
N VAL A 264 -11.24 -2.81 26.93
CA VAL A 264 -10.66 -2.48 25.61
C VAL A 264 -9.93 -3.69 25.04
N VAL A 265 -10.22 -4.03 23.79
CA VAL A 265 -9.52 -5.08 23.02
C VAL A 265 -8.83 -4.48 21.81
N ALA A 266 -7.50 -4.59 21.75
CA ALA A 266 -6.71 -4.28 20.57
C ALA A 266 -6.63 -5.49 19.66
N ARG A 267 -7.12 -5.37 18.42
CA ARG A 267 -7.09 -6.44 17.40
C ARG A 267 -6.06 -6.10 16.33
N PHE A 268 -5.08 -6.97 16.14
CA PHE A 268 -4.05 -6.83 15.12
C PHE A 268 -4.21 -7.93 14.08
N ALA A 269 -4.69 -7.60 12.88
CA ALA A 269 -4.83 -8.53 11.77
C ALA A 269 -3.64 -8.38 10.81
N GLY A 270 -2.98 -9.50 10.51
CA GLY A 270 -1.78 -9.54 9.66
C GLY A 270 -0.48 -9.79 10.41
N GLY A 271 -0.57 -10.04 11.72
CA GLY A 271 0.52 -10.44 12.62
C GLY A 271 1.47 -9.30 13.02
N LEU A 272 1.99 -9.41 14.20
CA LEU A 272 3.16 -8.63 14.65
C LEU A 272 4.44 -9.32 14.16
N ARG A 273 5.59 -8.67 14.32
CA ARG A 273 6.89 -9.34 14.23
C ARG A 273 7.08 -10.23 15.45
N GLN A 274 7.70 -11.38 15.29
CA GLN A 274 7.92 -12.31 16.40
C GLN A 274 8.54 -11.63 17.64
N ALA A 275 9.53 -10.76 17.44
CA ALA A 275 10.15 -10.00 18.55
C ALA A 275 9.18 -9.02 19.24
N ASP A 276 8.14 -8.54 18.54
CA ASP A 276 7.12 -7.68 19.14
C ASP A 276 6.03 -8.52 19.83
N GLU A 277 5.73 -9.73 19.33
CA GLU A 277 4.83 -10.69 19.99
C GLU A 277 5.43 -11.19 21.32
N GLU A 278 6.69 -11.61 21.29
CA GLU A 278 7.43 -12.04 22.50
C GLU A 278 7.49 -10.92 23.55
N TRP A 279 7.73 -9.69 23.11
CA TRP A 279 7.74 -8.53 23.99
C TRP A 279 6.34 -8.20 24.55
N ALA A 280 5.30 -8.23 23.71
CA ALA A 280 3.92 -7.94 24.10
C ALA A 280 3.37 -8.95 25.10
N ALA A 281 3.79 -10.22 25.05
CA ALA A 281 3.44 -11.24 26.01
C ALA A 281 3.85 -10.86 27.45
N GLY A 282 4.92 -10.08 27.61
CA GLY A 282 5.39 -9.55 28.90
C GLY A 282 4.56 -8.40 29.47
N LEU A 283 3.64 -7.79 28.70
CA LEU A 283 2.82 -6.66 29.15
C LEU A 283 1.60 -7.04 30.00
N GLY A 284 1.27 -8.33 30.09
CA GLY A 284 0.10 -8.79 30.86
C GLY A 284 -1.24 -8.37 30.30
N LEU A 285 -1.33 -8.10 28.98
CA LEU A 285 -2.58 -7.68 28.34
C LEU A 285 -3.65 -8.80 28.27
N GLY A 286 -3.24 -10.07 28.29
CA GLY A 286 -4.17 -11.20 28.26
C GLY A 286 -5.12 -11.15 27.07
N ASP A 287 -6.40 -11.23 27.32
CA ASP A 287 -7.50 -11.19 26.34
C ASP A 287 -7.79 -9.77 25.78
N ARG A 288 -7.06 -8.76 26.25
CA ARG A 288 -7.10 -7.40 25.73
C ARG A 288 -6.25 -7.21 24.47
N LEU A 289 -5.46 -8.22 24.08
CA LEU A 289 -4.68 -8.23 22.84
C LEU A 289 -5.04 -9.46 22.01
N GLU A 290 -5.67 -9.26 20.87
CA GLU A 290 -6.03 -10.29 19.92
C GLU A 290 -5.13 -10.19 18.68
N LEU A 291 -4.31 -11.24 18.46
CA LEU A 291 -3.44 -11.36 17.30
C LEU A 291 -4.09 -12.28 16.28
N LEU A 292 -4.50 -11.70 15.16
CA LEU A 292 -5.15 -12.43 14.07
C LEU A 292 -4.15 -12.72 12.95
N PRO A 293 -4.24 -13.86 12.28
CA PRO A 293 -3.42 -14.16 11.12
C PRO A 293 -3.68 -13.17 9.98
N TYR A 294 -2.95 -13.33 8.87
CA TYR A 294 -3.30 -12.63 7.64
C TYR A 294 -4.73 -13.01 7.22
N LEU A 295 -5.57 -11.99 7.01
CA LEU A 295 -6.95 -12.13 6.59
C LEU A 295 -7.07 -11.83 5.09
N SER A 296 -8.08 -12.42 4.42
CA SER A 296 -8.50 -11.96 3.10
C SER A 296 -8.92 -10.49 3.15
N HIS A 297 -8.86 -9.79 2.01
CA HIS A 297 -9.21 -8.38 1.96
C HIS A 297 -10.62 -8.12 2.51
N HIS A 298 -11.60 -8.91 2.08
CA HIS A 298 -12.98 -8.79 2.55
C HIS A 298 -13.09 -8.95 4.08
N ARG A 299 -12.45 -9.96 4.65
CA ARG A 299 -12.45 -10.17 6.12
C ARG A 299 -11.74 -9.04 6.87
N ALA A 300 -10.70 -8.46 6.29
CA ALA A 300 -10.04 -7.29 6.88
C ALA A 300 -10.96 -6.06 6.89
N LEU A 301 -11.75 -5.85 5.83
CA LEU A 301 -12.75 -4.78 5.77
C LEU A 301 -13.91 -5.01 6.76
N GLU A 302 -14.42 -6.24 6.87
CA GLU A 302 -15.41 -6.61 7.89
C GLU A 302 -14.89 -6.26 9.29
N LEU A 303 -13.65 -6.65 9.60
CA LEU A 303 -13.02 -6.38 10.90
C LEU A 303 -12.86 -4.89 11.17
N GLN A 304 -12.51 -4.09 10.15
CA GLN A 304 -12.38 -2.64 10.25
C GLN A 304 -13.75 -1.96 10.49
N ARG A 305 -14.79 -2.38 9.74
CA ARG A 305 -16.15 -1.86 9.90
C ARG A 305 -16.74 -2.26 11.24
N ASP A 306 -16.53 -3.52 11.67
CA ASP A 306 -17.03 -4.06 12.93
C ASP A 306 -16.05 -3.78 14.10
N SER A 307 -15.66 -2.54 14.25
CA SER A 307 -14.78 -2.02 15.32
C SER A 307 -15.33 -0.71 15.86
N GLU A 308 -15.08 -0.42 17.12
CA GLU A 308 -15.38 0.88 17.73
C GLU A 308 -14.44 1.96 17.20
N ALA A 309 -13.17 1.60 16.93
CA ALA A 309 -12.20 2.49 16.29
C ALA A 309 -11.20 1.71 15.45
N ASN A 310 -10.57 2.38 14.46
CA ASN A 310 -9.43 1.87 13.73
C ASN A 310 -8.12 2.52 14.18
N LEU A 311 -7.05 1.74 14.26
CA LEU A 311 -5.73 2.18 14.70
C LEU A 311 -4.78 2.34 13.50
N LEU A 312 -4.36 3.56 13.22
CA LEU A 312 -3.37 3.85 12.19
C LEU A 312 -2.01 4.10 12.83
N LEU A 313 -1.03 3.25 12.53
CA LEU A 313 0.35 3.38 13.00
C LEU A 313 1.29 3.67 11.84
N LEU A 314 1.89 4.87 11.82
CA LEU A 314 2.94 5.24 10.85
C LEU A 314 4.16 5.80 11.59
N PRO A 315 5.38 5.34 11.23
CA PRO A 315 6.59 5.82 11.87
C PRO A 315 6.92 7.25 11.41
N ASP A 316 7.59 8.02 12.26
CA ASP A 316 8.19 9.31 11.84
C ASP A 316 9.32 9.12 10.80
N ALA A 317 10.08 8.03 10.93
CA ALA A 317 11.13 7.65 9.97
C ALA A 317 12.13 8.81 9.65
N ALA A 318 12.46 9.64 10.64
CA ALA A 318 13.29 10.84 10.50
C ALA A 318 12.71 11.88 9.51
N GLY A 319 11.43 12.21 9.67
CA GLY A 319 10.66 13.16 8.88
C GLY A 319 10.17 12.63 7.52
N ARG A 320 10.61 11.42 7.13
CA ARG A 320 10.20 10.84 5.83
C ARG A 320 8.89 10.06 5.90
N GLY A 321 8.45 9.66 7.08
CA GLY A 321 7.15 9.01 7.29
C GLY A 321 5.95 9.92 7.03
N ALA A 322 6.19 11.23 7.05
CA ALA A 322 5.16 12.25 6.79
C ALA A 322 4.67 12.31 5.33
N VAL A 323 5.44 11.76 4.39
CA VAL A 323 5.40 12.07 2.96
C VAL A 323 4.29 11.39 2.19
N VAL A 324 3.93 10.15 2.54
CA VAL A 324 2.91 9.39 1.81
C VAL A 324 1.88 8.85 2.78
N PRO A 325 0.58 9.15 2.61
CA PRO A 325 -0.45 8.51 3.40
C PRO A 325 -0.46 7.02 3.08
N SER A 326 -0.43 6.19 4.11
CA SER A 326 -0.60 4.74 3.95
C SER A 326 -1.94 4.43 3.27
N GLY A 327 -1.98 3.41 2.40
CA GLY A 327 -3.24 2.95 1.80
C GLY A 327 -4.33 2.62 2.83
N LYS A 328 -3.94 2.22 4.05
CA LYS A 328 -4.86 1.92 5.15
C LYS A 328 -5.76 3.09 5.56
N ILE A 329 -5.28 4.34 5.44
CA ILE A 329 -6.11 5.49 5.83
C ILE A 329 -7.36 5.57 4.95
N PHE A 330 -7.26 5.24 3.67
CA PHE A 330 -8.40 5.26 2.75
C PHE A 330 -9.41 4.14 3.06
N GLU A 331 -8.92 2.96 3.48
CA GLU A 331 -9.78 1.89 3.98
C GLU A 331 -10.49 2.30 5.28
N TYR A 332 -9.77 2.91 6.24
CA TYR A 332 -10.34 3.36 7.52
C TYR A 332 -11.34 4.50 7.34
N LEU A 333 -11.09 5.41 6.40
CA LEU A 333 -12.05 6.44 6.03
C LEU A 333 -13.32 5.82 5.41
N ALA A 334 -13.16 4.80 4.54
CA ALA A 334 -14.29 4.08 3.94
C ALA A 334 -15.02 3.20 4.97
N ALA A 335 -14.33 2.71 5.99
CA ALA A 335 -14.95 2.01 7.11
C ALA A 335 -15.84 2.93 7.97
N GLU A 336 -15.68 4.25 7.88
CA GLU A 336 -16.47 5.25 8.61
C GLU A 336 -16.53 4.99 10.13
N ARG A 337 -15.39 4.54 10.69
CA ARG A 337 -15.19 4.37 12.13
C ARG A 337 -14.13 5.34 12.62
N PRO A 338 -14.23 5.87 13.85
CA PRO A 338 -13.21 6.76 14.42
C PRO A 338 -11.80 6.20 14.24
N ILE A 339 -10.84 7.06 13.90
CA ILE A 339 -9.45 6.69 13.70
C ILE A 339 -8.60 7.23 14.85
N LEU A 340 -7.91 6.35 15.57
CA LEU A 340 -6.78 6.76 16.40
C LEU A 340 -5.53 6.68 15.51
N ALA A 341 -5.01 7.85 15.13
CA ALA A 341 -3.88 7.96 14.22
C ALA A 341 -2.61 8.34 14.98
N ALA A 342 -1.79 7.36 15.34
CA ALA A 342 -0.43 7.57 15.86
C ALA A 342 0.52 7.70 14.66
N VAL A 343 0.66 8.94 14.17
CA VAL A 343 1.34 9.28 12.91
C VAL A 343 2.09 10.60 13.05
N PRO A 344 3.08 10.90 12.18
CA PRO A 344 3.72 12.22 12.16
C PRO A 344 2.68 13.34 12.09
N PRO A 345 2.66 14.29 13.05
CA PRO A 345 1.59 15.29 13.17
C PRO A 345 1.44 16.22 11.95
N ASP A 346 2.54 16.48 11.24
CA ASP A 346 2.59 17.31 10.05
C ASP A 346 2.52 16.51 8.74
N GLY A 347 2.25 15.19 8.85
CA GLY A 347 2.21 14.29 7.72
C GLY A 347 0.89 14.30 6.96
N ALA A 348 0.92 13.79 5.73
CA ALA A 348 -0.26 13.69 4.85
C ALA A 348 -1.42 12.89 5.48
N ALA A 349 -1.12 11.84 6.24
CA ALA A 349 -2.15 11.07 6.96
C ALA A 349 -2.81 11.90 8.07
N ALA A 350 -2.02 12.64 8.86
CA ALA A 350 -2.53 13.52 9.91
C ALA A 350 -3.43 14.62 9.34
N LYS A 351 -2.98 15.25 8.23
CA LYS A 351 -3.77 16.26 7.51
C LYS A 351 -5.14 15.70 7.11
N LEU A 352 -5.15 14.52 6.47
CA LEU A 352 -6.37 13.89 5.99
C LEU A 352 -7.34 13.54 7.12
N VAL A 353 -6.84 13.00 8.25
CA VAL A 353 -7.68 12.72 9.44
C VAL A 353 -8.31 14.00 10.00
N ARG A 354 -7.57 15.12 10.06
CA ARG A 354 -8.09 16.40 10.54
C ARG A 354 -9.11 17.02 9.59
N GLU A 355 -8.81 17.07 8.28
CA GLU A 355 -9.69 17.64 7.26
C GLU A 355 -11.02 16.89 7.12
N THR A 356 -11.01 15.60 7.37
CA THR A 356 -12.22 14.76 7.34
C THR A 356 -12.95 14.71 8.68
N GLY A 357 -12.33 15.16 9.76
CA GLY A 357 -12.88 14.97 11.10
C GLY A 357 -12.94 13.50 11.56
N ALA A 358 -12.17 12.63 10.89
CA ALA A 358 -12.29 11.17 11.04
C ALA A 358 -11.76 10.62 12.36
N GLY A 359 -11.02 11.40 13.16
CA GLY A 359 -10.44 10.86 14.39
C GLY A 359 -9.45 11.77 15.09
N ILE A 360 -8.59 11.17 15.89
CA ILE A 360 -7.62 11.83 16.75
C ILE A 360 -6.20 11.55 16.20
N VAL A 361 -5.41 12.61 16.07
CA VAL A 361 -3.99 12.52 15.65
C VAL A 361 -3.08 12.72 16.84
N VAL A 362 -2.16 11.80 17.05
CA VAL A 362 -1.09 11.86 18.06
C VAL A 362 0.26 11.52 17.42
N ALA A 363 1.36 11.96 18.03
CA ALA A 363 2.68 11.58 17.53
C ALA A 363 2.94 10.07 17.75
N PRO A 364 3.70 9.39 16.86
CA PRO A 364 3.81 7.91 16.87
C PRO A 364 4.46 7.35 18.15
N GLU A 365 5.35 8.10 18.78
CA GLU A 365 6.06 7.67 19.99
C GLU A 365 5.53 8.34 21.27
N ASP A 366 4.43 9.12 21.18
CA ASP A 366 3.79 9.77 22.34
C ASP A 366 2.82 8.83 23.05
N GLU A 367 3.37 7.96 23.88
CA GLU A 367 2.57 6.98 24.66
C GLU A 367 1.50 7.65 25.54
N LYS A 368 1.80 8.84 26.10
CA LYS A 368 0.85 9.60 26.92
C LYS A 368 -0.32 10.10 26.07
N GLY A 369 -0.03 10.74 24.93
CA GLY A 369 -1.05 11.23 24.01
C GLY A 369 -1.90 10.10 23.43
N ILE A 370 -1.27 8.95 23.10
CA ILE A 370 -1.98 7.75 22.61
C ILE A 370 -2.95 7.23 23.71
N ARG A 371 -2.50 7.17 24.96
CA ARG A 371 -3.33 6.74 26.09
C ARG A 371 -4.51 7.68 26.31
N GLU A 372 -4.26 9.00 26.33
CA GLU A 372 -5.33 10.01 26.50
C GLU A 372 -6.36 9.94 25.35
N ALA A 373 -5.90 9.76 24.12
CA ALA A 373 -6.77 9.58 22.95
C ALA A 373 -7.61 8.30 23.05
N LEU A 374 -7.02 7.19 23.51
CA LEU A 374 -7.73 5.92 23.70
C LEU A 374 -8.79 6.06 24.79
N ILE A 375 -8.48 6.67 25.95
CA ILE A 375 -9.42 6.93 27.03
C ILE A 375 -10.57 7.83 26.53
N GLY A 376 -10.26 8.87 25.76
CA GLY A 376 -11.27 9.76 25.19
C GLY A 376 -12.22 9.06 24.20
N LEU A 377 -11.70 8.18 23.34
CA LEU A 377 -12.55 7.38 22.44
C LEU A 377 -13.41 6.38 23.20
N HIS A 378 -12.85 5.72 24.20
CA HIS A 378 -13.59 4.80 25.06
C HIS A 378 -14.73 5.51 25.83
N ALA A 379 -14.47 6.67 26.42
CA ALA A 379 -15.50 7.46 27.12
C ALA A 379 -16.63 7.88 26.16
N ARG A 380 -16.31 8.29 24.93
CA ARG A 380 -17.32 8.60 23.91
C ARG A 380 -18.14 7.38 23.50
N TRP A 381 -17.51 6.20 23.44
CA TRP A 381 -18.22 4.95 23.17
C TRP A 381 -19.22 4.62 24.29
N GLN A 382 -18.79 4.67 25.55
CA GLN A 382 -19.68 4.47 26.72
C GLN A 382 -20.86 5.45 26.75
N ALA A 383 -20.63 6.68 26.29
CA ALA A 383 -21.68 7.69 26.17
C ALA A 383 -22.56 7.54 24.92
N GLY A 384 -22.35 6.53 24.08
CA GLY A 384 -23.06 6.36 22.79
C GLY A 384 -22.78 7.47 21.77
N GLN A 385 -21.64 8.16 21.90
CA GLN A 385 -21.27 9.33 21.08
C GLN A 385 -20.22 9.02 20.00
N LEU A 386 -19.94 7.76 19.73
CA LEU A 386 -19.14 7.39 18.56
C LEU A 386 -19.99 7.54 17.30
N SER A 387 -19.70 8.57 16.51
CA SER A 387 -20.43 8.80 15.25
C SER A 387 -20.01 7.80 14.17
N ASN A 388 -21.01 7.32 13.42
CA ASN A 388 -20.84 6.66 12.14
C ASN A 388 -21.11 7.70 11.03
N GLY A 389 -20.34 7.70 9.95
CA GLY A 389 -20.61 8.55 8.80
C GLY A 389 -20.27 10.03 9.00
N TYR A 390 -19.00 10.34 9.19
CA TYR A 390 -18.48 11.70 9.34
C TYR A 390 -18.13 12.38 8.00
N LEU A 391 -18.05 11.63 6.90
CA LEU A 391 -17.74 12.20 5.58
C LEU A 391 -18.99 12.79 4.93
N SER A 392 -18.90 14.06 4.49
CA SER A 392 -19.93 14.65 3.66
C SER A 392 -20.00 13.97 2.28
N PRO A 393 -21.15 14.08 1.55
CA PRO A 393 -21.25 13.55 0.19
C PRO A 393 -20.17 14.11 -0.76
N GLU A 394 -19.76 15.34 -0.57
CA GLU A 394 -18.68 15.97 -1.33
C GLU A 394 -17.32 15.37 -1.00
N GLN A 395 -17.01 15.19 0.29
CA GLN A 395 -15.79 14.51 0.73
C GLN A 395 -15.74 13.08 0.23
N ARG A 396 -16.85 12.33 0.29
CA ARG A 396 -16.91 10.95 -0.24
C ARG A 396 -16.59 10.92 -1.72
N ARG A 397 -17.18 11.79 -2.55
CA ARG A 397 -16.85 11.88 -3.97
C ARG A 397 -15.38 12.23 -4.18
N GLY A 398 -14.89 13.29 -3.54
CA GLY A 398 -13.51 13.74 -3.67
C GLY A 398 -12.46 12.76 -3.18
N LEU A 399 -12.82 11.81 -2.30
CA LEU A 399 -11.94 10.76 -1.80
C LEU A 399 -12.16 9.41 -2.48
N SER A 400 -13.17 9.26 -3.35
CA SER A 400 -13.47 7.97 -3.98
C SER A 400 -12.36 7.49 -4.91
N ARG A 401 -12.17 6.19 -4.98
CA ARG A 401 -11.27 5.56 -5.95
C ARG A 401 -11.73 5.78 -7.38
N GLU A 402 -13.02 5.77 -7.59
CA GLU A 402 -13.64 6.03 -8.88
C GLU A 402 -13.21 7.38 -9.43
N ALA A 403 -13.35 8.48 -8.65
CA ALA A 403 -12.89 9.80 -9.06
C ALA A 403 -11.39 9.84 -9.39
N ARG A 404 -10.54 9.06 -8.68
CA ARG A 404 -9.10 8.95 -9.01
C ARG A 404 -8.88 8.24 -10.34
N VAL A 405 -9.70 7.27 -10.67
CA VAL A 405 -9.60 6.58 -11.99
C VAL A 405 -10.16 7.45 -13.10
N GLU A 406 -11.17 8.29 -12.85
CA GLU A 406 -11.63 9.32 -13.78
C GLU A 406 -10.50 10.31 -14.14
N GLU A 407 -9.77 10.84 -13.14
CA GLU A 407 -8.60 11.69 -13.36
C GLU A 407 -7.50 10.99 -14.20
N LEU A 408 -7.29 9.68 -13.97
CA LEU A 408 -6.37 8.88 -14.78
C LEU A 408 -6.88 8.69 -16.21
N ALA A 409 -8.18 8.47 -16.40
CA ALA A 409 -8.80 8.32 -17.72
C ALA A 409 -8.68 9.62 -18.54
N GLU A 410 -8.93 10.78 -17.92
CA GLU A 410 -8.72 12.10 -18.55
C GLU A 410 -7.26 12.28 -19.02
N LEU A 411 -6.30 11.88 -18.15
CA LEU A 411 -4.88 11.92 -18.52
C LEU A 411 -4.59 11.01 -19.73
N LEU A 412 -5.10 9.78 -19.73
CA LEU A 412 -4.91 8.82 -20.83
C LEU A 412 -5.50 9.31 -22.15
N LEU A 413 -6.68 9.94 -22.11
CA LEU A 413 -7.34 10.47 -23.30
C LEU A 413 -6.66 11.75 -23.83
N SER A 414 -5.78 12.38 -23.05
CA SER A 414 -5.01 13.56 -23.46
C SER A 414 -3.65 13.23 -24.09
N LEU A 415 -3.24 11.95 -24.12
CA LEU A 415 -1.98 11.47 -24.71
C LEU A 415 -2.13 11.16 -26.20
#